data_0267909b9b8740a08ec08e47aed2fc01
#
_entry.id   0267909b9b8740a08ec08e47aed2fc01
#
_cell.length_a   1.000
_cell.length_b   1.000
_cell.length_c   1.000
_cell.angle_alpha   90.00
_cell.angle_beta   90.00
_cell.angle_gamma   90.00
#
_symmetry.space_group_name_H-M   'P 1'
#
loop_
_entity.id
_entity.type
_entity.pdbx_description
1 polymer ?
#
loop_
_entity_poly.entity_id
_entity_poly.type
_entity_poly.pdbx_seq_one_letter_code
_entity_poly.pdbx_strand_id
1 'polypeptide(L)'
;AVLALHPAWQGRRALLAATLAAGLMSLSLETLQIYLPSRIASNVDLAANFLGGLLGAIAASLFSRRLLRGQGLQALRYRLFHEGAKIDLGLVLLGLWLLTLLYPATSLFGNGDLRAVFSAPVAKLHPGELFMRYEALVAGTNTVALGMLLALLTERDQPVRALFAALMVAALAVRTVSYGVLFDAQKLFDWLTPGA
;
A
#
# COMPACT_ATOMS: atom_id res chain seq x y z
N ALA A 1 11.03 -4.49 -3.44
CA ALA A 1 11.71 -4.83 -4.70
C ALA A 1 13.18 -5.20 -4.47
N VAL A 2 14.07 -4.28 -4.00
CA VAL A 2 15.51 -4.57 -3.80
C VAL A 2 15.74 -5.76 -2.87
N LEU A 3 14.96 -5.87 -1.80
CA LEU A 3 15.07 -6.95 -0.84
C LEU A 3 14.52 -8.28 -1.37
N ALA A 4 13.49 -8.24 -2.21
CA ALA A 4 12.92 -9.42 -2.85
C ALA A 4 13.82 -9.97 -4.00
N LEU A 5 14.64 -9.12 -4.60
CA LEU A 5 15.62 -9.53 -5.62
C LEU A 5 16.91 -10.09 -5.02
N HIS A 6 17.13 -9.92 -3.72
CA HIS A 6 18.22 -10.53 -3.00
C HIS A 6 17.83 -11.98 -2.60
N PRO A 7 18.57 -13.05 -2.95
CA PRO A 7 20.02 -13.11 -3.10
C PRO A 7 20.55 -13.08 -4.54
N ALA A 8 19.69 -13.13 -5.56
CA ALA A 8 20.13 -13.26 -6.95
C ALA A 8 20.90 -12.03 -7.48
N TRP A 9 20.50 -10.83 -7.01
CA TRP A 9 21.10 -9.57 -7.47
C TRP A 9 21.53 -8.72 -6.29
N GLN A 10 22.83 -8.41 -6.20
CA GLN A 10 23.41 -7.66 -5.09
C GLN A 10 23.90 -6.27 -5.52
N GLY A 11 23.89 -5.32 -4.57
CA GLY A 11 24.48 -4.00 -4.74
C GLY A 11 23.89 -3.18 -5.89
N ARG A 12 24.74 -2.70 -6.79
CA ARG A 12 24.34 -1.80 -7.89
C ARG A 12 23.31 -2.42 -8.85
N ARG A 13 23.38 -3.74 -9.09
CA ARG A 13 22.43 -4.43 -9.99
C ARG A 13 21.02 -4.44 -9.41
N ALA A 14 20.86 -4.72 -8.13
CA ALA A 14 19.57 -4.68 -7.45
C ALA A 14 19.00 -3.26 -7.40
N LEU A 15 19.84 -2.25 -7.17
CA LEU A 15 19.45 -0.84 -7.19
C LEU A 15 18.94 -0.43 -8.57
N LEU A 16 19.70 -0.70 -9.63
CA LEU A 16 19.33 -0.39 -11.00
C LEU A 16 18.03 -1.10 -11.41
N ALA A 17 17.91 -2.40 -11.12
CA ALA A 17 16.72 -3.17 -11.46
C ALA A 17 15.47 -2.64 -10.73
N ALA A 18 15.58 -2.29 -9.45
CA ALA A 18 14.47 -1.74 -8.69
C ALA A 18 14.04 -0.35 -9.21
N THR A 19 15.01 0.51 -9.55
CA THR A 19 14.74 1.83 -10.11
C THR A 19 14.11 1.74 -11.49
N LEU A 20 14.65 0.87 -12.36
CA LEU A 20 14.10 0.63 -13.70
C LEU A 20 12.68 0.03 -13.61
N ALA A 21 12.45 -0.94 -12.73
CA ALA A 21 11.12 -1.51 -12.53
C ALA A 21 10.10 -0.45 -12.06
N ALA A 22 10.49 0.43 -11.14
CA ALA A 22 9.64 1.53 -10.71
C ALA A 22 9.34 2.50 -11.85
N GLY A 23 10.34 2.87 -12.64
CA GLY A 23 10.19 3.74 -13.81
C GLY A 23 9.30 3.12 -14.90
N LEU A 24 9.51 1.85 -15.22
CA LEU A 24 8.69 1.13 -16.20
C LEU A 24 7.24 0.99 -15.73
N MET A 25 7.03 0.68 -14.45
CA MET A 25 5.69 0.61 -13.88
C MET A 25 4.99 1.97 -13.93
N SER A 26 5.69 3.05 -13.57
CA SER A 26 5.16 4.41 -13.67
C SER A 26 4.82 4.78 -15.11
N LEU A 27 5.71 4.51 -16.05
CA LEU A 27 5.48 4.77 -17.48
C LEU A 27 4.26 3.98 -18.00
N SER A 28 4.11 2.72 -17.58
CA SER A 28 2.95 1.91 -17.93
C SER A 28 1.65 2.49 -17.39
N LEU A 29 1.65 2.95 -16.15
CA LEU A 29 0.48 3.58 -15.53
C LEU A 29 0.13 4.90 -16.22
N GLU A 30 1.12 5.77 -16.50
CA GLU A 30 0.92 7.01 -17.25
C GLU A 30 0.38 6.75 -18.66
N THR A 31 0.89 5.72 -19.34
CA THR A 31 0.38 5.33 -20.66
C THR A 31 -1.06 4.86 -20.60
N LEU A 32 -1.43 4.09 -19.58
CA LEU A 32 -2.81 3.66 -19.35
C LEU A 32 -3.72 4.84 -19.02
N GLN A 33 -3.23 5.83 -18.28
CA GLN A 33 -3.98 7.03 -17.91
C GLN A 33 -4.35 7.90 -19.11
N ILE A 34 -3.60 7.85 -20.23
CA ILE A 34 -3.96 8.54 -21.48
C ILE A 34 -5.34 8.11 -22.00
N TYR A 35 -5.74 6.87 -21.73
CA TYR A 35 -7.04 6.35 -22.15
C TYR A 35 -8.19 6.70 -21.19
N LEU A 36 -7.91 7.38 -20.07
CA LEU A 36 -8.91 7.78 -19.07
C LEU A 36 -9.30 9.25 -19.29
N PRO A 37 -10.60 9.56 -19.55
CA PRO A 37 -11.05 10.91 -19.88
C PRO A 37 -10.81 11.97 -18.78
N SER A 38 -10.65 11.54 -17.54
CA SER A 38 -10.51 12.38 -16.35
C SER A 38 -9.06 12.56 -15.88
N ARG A 39 -8.07 11.98 -16.58
CA ARG A 39 -6.67 12.01 -16.19
C ARG A 39 -5.81 12.61 -17.29
N ILE A 40 -4.85 13.45 -16.89
CA ILE A 40 -3.84 14.01 -17.78
C ILE A 40 -2.51 13.36 -17.38
N ALA A 41 -1.88 12.66 -18.34
CA ALA A 41 -0.55 12.08 -18.12
C ALA A 41 0.46 13.20 -17.81
N SER A 42 1.24 13.03 -16.77
CA SER A 42 2.17 14.05 -16.27
C SER A 42 3.61 13.56 -16.27
N ASN A 43 4.46 14.26 -17.01
CA ASN A 43 5.90 14.00 -16.96
C ASN A 43 6.49 14.24 -15.55
N VAL A 44 5.85 15.09 -14.74
CA VAL A 44 6.25 15.35 -13.35
C VAL A 44 5.99 14.13 -12.49
N ASP A 45 4.85 13.46 -12.68
CA ASP A 45 4.50 12.24 -11.92
C ASP A 45 5.45 11.09 -12.30
N LEU A 46 5.78 10.97 -13.58
CA LEU A 46 6.78 10.01 -14.04
C LEU A 46 8.16 10.27 -13.39
N ALA A 47 8.61 11.52 -13.39
CA ALA A 47 9.89 11.90 -12.77
C ALA A 47 9.86 11.70 -11.24
N ALA A 48 8.78 12.07 -10.56
CA ALA A 48 8.62 11.90 -9.12
C ALA A 48 8.62 10.41 -8.73
N ASN A 49 7.94 9.57 -9.48
CA ASN A 49 7.90 8.12 -9.25
C ASN A 49 9.26 7.45 -9.51
N PHE A 50 9.97 7.88 -10.56
CA PHE A 50 11.33 7.41 -10.83
C PHE A 50 12.31 7.81 -9.71
N LEU A 51 12.27 9.07 -9.27
CA LEU A 51 13.09 9.57 -8.16
C LEU A 51 12.73 8.88 -6.85
N GLY A 52 11.44 8.69 -6.56
CA GLY A 52 10.97 7.92 -5.41
C GLY A 52 11.47 6.48 -5.43
N GLY A 53 11.43 5.83 -6.58
CA GLY A 53 11.99 4.49 -6.80
C GLY A 53 13.49 4.43 -6.54
N LEU A 54 14.24 5.42 -7.03
CA LEU A 54 15.69 5.54 -6.81
C LEU A 54 16.02 5.77 -5.34
N LEU A 55 15.37 6.75 -4.70
CA LEU A 55 15.58 7.06 -3.29
C LEU A 55 15.20 5.88 -2.39
N GLY A 56 14.08 5.21 -2.68
CA GLY A 56 13.67 4.00 -1.99
C GLY A 56 14.66 2.85 -2.15
N ALA A 57 15.24 2.68 -3.35
CA ALA A 57 16.27 1.67 -3.59
C ALA A 57 17.59 1.99 -2.86
N ILE A 58 18.00 3.26 -2.82
CA ILE A 58 19.16 3.72 -2.04
C ILE A 58 18.90 3.49 -0.55
N ALA A 59 17.77 3.96 -0.02
CA ALA A 59 17.40 3.75 1.37
C ALA A 59 17.40 2.26 1.72
N ALA A 60 16.75 1.41 0.90
CA ALA A 60 16.75 -0.04 1.11
C ALA A 60 18.17 -0.62 1.12
N SER A 61 19.08 -0.16 0.26
CA SER A 61 20.47 -0.63 0.22
C SER A 61 21.28 -0.22 1.44
N LEU A 62 21.04 0.97 1.98
CA LEU A 62 21.71 1.50 3.16
C LEU A 62 21.19 0.86 4.46
N PHE A 63 19.85 0.75 4.57
CA PHE A 63 19.19 0.25 5.76
C PHE A 63 19.08 -1.27 5.80
N SER A 64 19.15 -1.96 4.64
CA SER A 64 19.05 -3.43 4.58
C SER A 64 20.12 -4.11 5.44
N ARG A 65 21.33 -3.56 5.48
CA ARG A 65 22.41 -4.09 6.32
C ARG A 65 22.13 -3.95 7.81
N ARG A 66 21.45 -2.89 8.24
CA ARG A 66 21.12 -2.65 9.66
C ARG A 66 19.81 -3.34 10.07
N LEU A 67 18.77 -3.26 9.24
CA LEU A 67 17.46 -3.84 9.53
C LEU A 67 17.41 -5.36 9.33
N LEU A 68 18.08 -5.89 8.29
CA LEU A 68 18.07 -7.31 7.98
C LEU A 68 19.18 -8.11 8.65
N ARG A 69 20.30 -7.49 9.04
CA ARG A 69 21.33 -8.13 9.88
C ARG A 69 21.01 -8.08 11.37
N GLY A 70 20.07 -7.23 11.80
CA GLY A 70 19.47 -7.34 13.11
C GLY A 70 18.67 -8.64 13.17
N GLN A 71 19.20 -9.62 13.92
CA GLN A 71 18.63 -10.97 14.05
C GLN A 71 17.13 -10.97 14.40
N GLY A 72 16.57 -9.86 14.94
CA GLY A 72 15.20 -9.78 15.40
C GLY A 72 14.15 -9.78 14.28
N LEU A 73 14.28 -8.91 13.27
CA LEU A 73 13.23 -8.79 12.22
C LEU A 73 13.21 -9.97 11.26
N GLN A 74 14.38 -10.52 10.91
CA GLN A 74 14.44 -11.73 10.10
C GLN A 74 13.93 -12.94 10.89
N ALA A 75 14.35 -13.10 12.13
CA ALA A 75 13.86 -14.17 12.99
C ALA A 75 12.33 -14.07 13.18
N LEU A 76 11.82 -12.86 13.38
CA LEU A 76 10.37 -12.62 13.49
C LEU A 76 9.64 -12.99 12.18
N ARG A 77 10.18 -12.57 11.02
CA ARG A 77 9.61 -12.93 9.73
C ARG A 77 9.55 -14.44 9.53
N TYR A 78 10.66 -15.15 9.72
CA TYR A 78 10.73 -16.61 9.56
C TYR A 78 9.90 -17.37 10.60
N ARG A 79 9.67 -16.76 11.76
CA ARG A 79 8.81 -17.33 12.79
C ARG A 79 7.32 -17.16 12.48
N LEU A 80 6.91 -16.04 11.88
CA LEU A 80 5.50 -15.68 11.70
C LEU A 80 4.95 -16.10 10.34
N PHE A 81 5.79 -16.10 9.30
CA PHE A 81 5.35 -16.23 7.92
C PHE A 81 6.08 -17.37 7.21
N HIS A 82 5.36 -18.05 6.33
CA HIS A 82 5.94 -19.07 5.46
C HIS A 82 7.12 -18.53 4.63
N GLU A 83 7.99 -19.42 4.18
CA GLU A 83 9.08 -19.08 3.28
C GLU A 83 8.65 -19.20 1.82
N GLY A 84 9.20 -18.32 0.98
CA GLY A 84 9.04 -18.38 -0.46
C GLY A 84 8.74 -17.04 -1.12
N ALA A 85 9.07 -16.93 -2.41
CA ALA A 85 8.91 -15.71 -3.20
C ALA A 85 7.47 -15.19 -3.26
N LYS A 86 6.48 -16.09 -3.27
CA LYS A 86 5.05 -15.70 -3.24
C LYS A 86 4.67 -15.06 -1.91
N ILE A 87 5.23 -15.55 -0.82
CA ILE A 87 5.01 -15.01 0.53
C ILE A 87 5.68 -13.64 0.64
N ASP A 88 6.90 -13.49 0.13
CA ASP A 88 7.59 -12.20 0.08
C ASP A 88 6.79 -11.18 -0.71
N LEU A 89 6.24 -11.57 -1.85
CA LEU A 89 5.36 -10.70 -2.63
C LEU A 89 4.11 -10.29 -1.83
N GLY A 90 3.47 -11.23 -1.14
CA GLY A 90 2.32 -10.95 -0.29
C GLY A 90 2.63 -9.97 0.84
N LEU A 91 3.78 -10.12 1.51
CA LEU A 91 4.24 -9.19 2.53
C LEU A 91 4.53 -7.80 1.96
N VAL A 92 5.11 -7.73 0.75
CA VAL A 92 5.31 -6.47 0.03
C VAL A 92 3.98 -5.80 -0.29
N LEU A 93 2.98 -6.57 -0.75
CA LEU A 93 1.63 -6.04 -1.02
C LEU A 93 0.96 -5.49 0.24
N LEU A 94 1.07 -6.18 1.39
CA LEU A 94 0.58 -5.66 2.67
C LEU A 94 1.31 -4.37 3.08
N GLY A 95 2.62 -4.31 2.88
CA GLY A 95 3.39 -3.10 3.14
C GLY A 95 3.01 -1.93 2.23
N LEU A 96 2.80 -2.19 0.94
CA LEU A 96 2.34 -1.19 -0.01
C LEU A 96 0.92 -0.71 0.33
N TRP A 97 0.03 -1.63 0.73
CA TRP A 97 -1.29 -1.25 1.21
C TRP A 97 -1.22 -0.30 2.42
N LEU A 98 -0.37 -0.59 3.43
CA LEU A 98 -0.16 0.33 4.54
C LEU A 98 0.36 1.70 4.09
N LEU A 99 1.23 1.75 3.08
CA LEU A 99 1.73 3.00 2.53
C LEU A 99 0.65 3.81 1.82
N THR A 100 -0.35 3.16 1.20
CA THR A 100 -1.48 3.90 0.59
C THR A 100 -2.30 4.67 1.62
N LEU A 101 -2.30 4.24 2.89
CA LEU A 101 -2.99 4.92 3.97
C LEU A 101 -2.35 6.25 4.38
N LEU A 102 -1.11 6.52 3.93
CA LEU A 102 -0.47 7.83 4.10
C LEU A 102 -1.16 8.92 3.26
N TYR A 103 -1.89 8.54 2.22
CA TYR A 103 -2.62 9.50 1.40
C TYR A 103 -4.03 9.74 1.99
N PRO A 104 -4.33 10.96 2.47
CA PRO A 104 -5.54 11.21 3.27
C PRO A 104 -6.85 11.16 2.46
N ALA A 105 -6.79 11.35 1.13
CA ALA A 105 -7.99 11.33 0.29
C ALA A 105 -8.56 9.93 0.04
N THR A 106 -7.82 8.85 0.40
CA THR A 106 -8.34 7.49 0.31
C THR A 106 -9.11 7.12 1.56
N SER A 107 -10.27 6.50 1.47
CA SER A 107 -10.95 5.89 2.63
C SER A 107 -10.12 4.72 3.17
N LEU A 108 -10.28 4.38 4.45
CA LEU A 108 -9.39 3.44 5.17
C LEU A 108 -9.28 2.08 4.48
N PHE A 109 -10.38 1.56 3.96
CA PHE A 109 -10.46 0.31 3.20
C PHE A 109 -11.09 0.51 1.83
N GLY A 110 -11.27 1.76 1.38
CA GLY A 110 -11.83 2.08 0.08
C GLY A 110 -10.80 2.02 -1.05
N ASN A 111 -11.29 1.93 -2.27
CA ASN A 111 -10.46 1.93 -3.48
C ASN A 111 -10.22 3.35 -4.03
N GLY A 112 -10.37 4.40 -3.20
CA GLY A 112 -10.37 5.79 -3.64
C GLY A 112 -11.70 6.21 -4.29
N ASP A 113 -11.74 7.43 -4.83
CA ASP A 113 -12.94 7.94 -5.50
C ASP A 113 -13.06 7.37 -6.92
N LEU A 114 -13.68 6.19 -7.02
CA LEU A 114 -13.97 5.57 -8.31
C LEU A 114 -14.93 6.39 -9.18
N ARG A 115 -15.66 7.36 -8.58
CA ARG A 115 -16.53 8.28 -9.35
C ARG A 115 -15.73 9.17 -10.27
N ALA A 116 -14.55 9.60 -9.86
CA ALA A 116 -13.65 10.39 -10.69
C ALA A 116 -13.17 9.60 -11.92
N VAL A 117 -13.05 8.28 -11.80
CA VAL A 117 -12.63 7.39 -12.89
C VAL A 117 -13.79 7.12 -13.87
N PHE A 118 -14.99 6.89 -13.32
CA PHE A 118 -16.18 6.58 -14.11
C PHE A 118 -17.07 7.80 -14.33
N SER A 119 -16.55 9.00 -14.59
CA SER A 119 -17.24 10.30 -14.73
C SER A 119 -18.59 10.24 -15.48
N ALA A 120 -19.40 9.24 -15.21
CA ALA A 120 -20.69 9.02 -15.81
C ALA A 120 -21.73 9.94 -15.16
N PRO A 121 -22.71 10.44 -15.94
CA PRO A 121 -23.84 11.23 -15.44
C PRO A 121 -24.73 10.49 -14.42
N VAL A 122 -24.42 9.25 -14.12
CA VAL A 122 -25.08 8.38 -13.14
C VAL A 122 -24.98 8.92 -11.69
N ALA A 123 -24.02 9.81 -11.40
CA ALA A 123 -23.84 10.39 -10.06
C ALA A 123 -25.06 11.22 -9.58
N LYS A 124 -26.00 11.57 -10.47
CA LYS A 124 -27.23 12.30 -10.10
C LYS A 124 -28.39 11.41 -9.67
N LEU A 125 -28.28 10.10 -9.80
CA LEU A 125 -29.39 9.16 -9.65
C LEU A 125 -29.35 8.32 -8.36
N HIS A 126 -28.29 8.42 -7.53
CA HIS A 126 -28.19 7.55 -6.36
C HIS A 126 -28.36 8.35 -5.07
N PRO A 127 -29.34 8.01 -4.22
CA PRO A 127 -29.48 8.57 -2.88
C PRO A 127 -28.19 8.31 -2.07
N GLY A 128 -27.81 9.26 -1.20
CA GLY A 128 -26.60 9.16 -0.37
C GLY A 128 -26.50 7.87 0.44
N GLU A 129 -27.64 7.30 0.85
CA GLU A 129 -27.70 6.01 1.56
C GLU A 129 -27.20 4.82 0.74
N LEU A 130 -27.50 4.76 -0.55
CA LEU A 130 -27.02 3.68 -1.42
C LEU A 130 -25.50 3.76 -1.56
N PHE A 131 -24.97 4.97 -1.66
CA PHE A 131 -23.53 5.17 -1.74
C PHE A 131 -22.81 4.69 -0.47
N MET A 132 -23.30 5.05 0.72
CA MET A 132 -22.72 4.59 1.99
C MET A 132 -22.77 3.05 2.10
N ARG A 133 -23.82 2.41 1.64
CA ARG A 133 -23.93 0.94 1.61
C ARG A 133 -22.90 0.30 0.70
N TYR A 134 -22.68 0.84 -0.50
CA TYR A 134 -21.64 0.34 -1.42
C TYR A 134 -20.24 0.55 -0.85
N GLU A 135 -19.97 1.69 -0.25
CA GLU A 135 -18.69 1.98 0.40
C GLU A 135 -18.42 1.01 1.56
N ALA A 136 -19.40 0.79 2.43
CA ALA A 136 -19.31 -0.18 3.52
C ALA A 136 -19.08 -1.62 3.01
N LEU A 137 -19.72 -2.00 1.88
CA LEU A 137 -19.56 -3.32 1.27
C LEU A 137 -18.14 -3.49 0.70
N VAL A 138 -17.64 -2.48 0.01
CA VAL A 138 -16.26 -2.46 -0.52
C VAL A 138 -15.25 -2.52 0.63
N ALA A 139 -15.42 -1.70 1.66
CA ALA A 139 -14.55 -1.71 2.83
C ALA A 139 -14.56 -3.07 3.54
N GLY A 140 -15.74 -3.66 3.74
CA GLY A 140 -15.88 -4.99 4.34
C GLY A 140 -15.19 -6.07 3.51
N THR A 141 -15.40 -6.06 2.19
CA THR A 141 -14.76 -7.02 1.27
C THR A 141 -13.24 -6.89 1.28
N ASN A 142 -12.72 -5.67 1.25
CA ASN A 142 -11.28 -5.42 1.32
C ASN A 142 -10.68 -5.87 2.67
N THR A 143 -11.39 -5.64 3.76
CA THR A 143 -10.98 -6.09 5.09
C THR A 143 -10.89 -7.62 5.16
N VAL A 144 -11.89 -8.32 4.61
CA VAL A 144 -11.88 -9.78 4.50
C VAL A 144 -10.73 -10.27 3.62
N ALA A 145 -10.52 -9.62 2.46
CA ALA A 145 -9.43 -9.98 1.55
C ALA A 145 -8.05 -9.82 2.21
N LEU A 146 -7.84 -8.73 2.98
CA LEU A 146 -6.60 -8.53 3.76
C LEU A 146 -6.44 -9.60 4.85
N GLY A 147 -7.51 -9.95 5.55
CA GLY A 147 -7.50 -11.02 6.54
C GLY A 147 -7.15 -12.38 5.92
N MET A 148 -7.74 -12.70 4.77
CA MET A 148 -7.43 -13.92 4.01
C MET A 148 -5.98 -13.92 3.50
N LEU A 149 -5.53 -12.80 2.94
CA LEU A 149 -4.13 -12.67 2.51
C LEU A 149 -3.18 -12.91 3.68
N LEU A 150 -3.40 -12.24 4.80
CA LEU A 150 -2.57 -12.42 6.00
C LEU A 150 -2.59 -13.88 6.48
N ALA A 151 -3.76 -14.53 6.50
CA ALA A 151 -3.89 -15.93 6.89
C ALA A 151 -3.11 -16.88 5.96
N LEU A 152 -3.10 -16.60 4.65
CA LEU A 152 -2.33 -17.38 3.67
C LEU A 152 -0.81 -17.21 3.81
N LEU A 153 -0.37 -16.05 4.30
CA LEU A 153 1.05 -15.76 4.48
C LEU A 153 1.60 -16.31 5.80
N THR A 154 0.73 -16.50 6.79
CA THR A 154 1.10 -16.82 8.18
C THR A 154 1.27 -18.33 8.37
N GLU A 155 2.29 -18.72 9.13
CA GLU A 155 2.51 -20.11 9.57
C GLU A 155 1.31 -20.64 10.37
N ARG A 156 0.99 -21.93 10.19
CA ARG A 156 -0.23 -22.56 10.76
C ARG A 156 -0.33 -22.46 12.28
N ASP A 157 0.79 -22.46 12.98
CA ASP A 157 0.84 -22.43 14.44
C ASP A 157 0.85 -21.02 15.02
N GLN A 158 0.75 -19.99 14.17
CA GLN A 158 0.80 -18.60 14.61
C GLN A 158 -0.59 -18.01 14.85
N PRO A 159 -0.73 -17.05 15.78
CA PRO A 159 -2.01 -16.45 16.12
C PRO A 159 -2.44 -15.42 15.06
N VAL A 160 -3.00 -15.90 13.94
CA VAL A 160 -3.45 -15.04 12.80
C VAL A 160 -4.36 -13.90 13.27
N ARG A 161 -5.24 -14.16 14.26
CA ARG A 161 -6.15 -13.12 14.80
C ARG A 161 -5.38 -11.97 15.45
N ALA A 162 -4.33 -12.28 16.22
CA ALA A 162 -3.49 -11.27 16.85
C ALA A 162 -2.67 -10.49 15.81
N LEU A 163 -2.16 -11.16 14.78
CA LEU A 163 -1.46 -10.52 13.66
C LEU A 163 -2.38 -9.62 12.87
N PHE A 164 -3.63 -10.04 12.64
CA PHE A 164 -4.63 -9.21 11.98
C PHE A 164 -4.99 -7.99 12.84
N ALA A 165 -5.21 -8.16 14.14
CA ALA A 165 -5.42 -7.04 15.05
C ALA A 165 -4.25 -6.06 15.07
N ALA A 166 -3.01 -6.58 15.09
CA ALA A 166 -1.81 -5.73 15.00
C ALA A 166 -1.72 -4.97 13.67
N LEU A 167 -2.08 -5.61 12.55
CA LEU A 167 -2.15 -4.96 11.24
C LEU A 167 -3.20 -3.84 11.23
N MET A 168 -4.37 -4.07 11.83
CA MET A 168 -5.42 -3.04 11.95
C MET A 168 -4.96 -1.86 12.83
N VAL A 169 -4.34 -2.14 13.96
CA VAL A 169 -3.77 -1.08 14.83
C VAL A 169 -2.71 -0.29 14.08
N ALA A 170 -1.83 -0.95 13.33
CA ALA A 170 -0.82 -0.28 12.50
C ALA A 170 -1.49 0.59 11.42
N ALA A 171 -2.53 0.10 10.75
CA ALA A 171 -3.28 0.85 9.75
C ALA A 171 -3.92 2.11 10.35
N LEU A 172 -4.58 1.98 11.50
CA LEU A 172 -5.17 3.12 12.22
C LEU A 172 -4.10 4.13 12.66
N ALA A 173 -2.97 3.65 13.18
CA ALA A 173 -1.86 4.50 13.59
C ALA A 173 -1.27 5.29 12.40
N VAL A 174 -1.01 4.60 11.28
CA VAL A 174 -0.52 5.25 10.04
C VAL A 174 -1.50 6.31 9.58
N ARG A 175 -2.79 6.01 9.58
CA ARG A 175 -3.85 6.93 9.18
C ARG A 175 -3.90 8.16 10.08
N THR A 176 -3.92 7.97 11.39
CA THR A 176 -3.96 9.05 12.38
C THR A 176 -2.74 9.96 12.25
N VAL A 177 -1.54 9.38 12.13
CA VAL A 177 -0.30 10.15 11.92
C VAL A 177 -0.35 10.94 10.61
N SER A 178 -0.83 10.31 9.54
CA SER A 178 -0.97 10.96 8.22
C SER A 178 -1.86 12.20 8.30
N TYR A 179 -3.01 12.11 8.97
CA TYR A 179 -3.91 13.25 9.16
C TYR A 179 -3.28 14.35 10.03
N GLY A 180 -2.61 13.97 11.13
CA GLY A 180 -1.92 14.94 11.99
C GLY A 180 -0.78 15.69 11.33
N VAL A 181 -0.06 15.03 10.41
CA VAL A 181 1.07 15.64 9.70
C VAL A 181 0.61 16.51 8.54
N LEU A 182 -0.46 16.10 7.82
CA LEU A 182 -0.86 16.72 6.56
C LEU A 182 -1.92 17.83 6.73
N PHE A 183 -2.76 17.76 7.77
CA PHE A 183 -3.84 18.74 7.93
C PHE A 183 -3.67 19.65 9.14
N ASP A 184 -3.56 19.12 10.32
CA ASP A 184 -3.28 19.83 11.59
C ASP A 184 -3.44 18.83 12.75
N ALA A 185 -2.73 19.07 13.87
CA ALA A 185 -2.87 18.25 15.07
C ALA A 185 -4.30 18.26 15.64
N GLN A 186 -5.10 19.29 15.35
CA GLN A 186 -6.51 19.37 15.78
C GLN A 186 -7.45 18.45 14.96
N LYS A 187 -7.01 17.98 13.79
CA LYS A 187 -7.79 17.16 12.84
C LYS A 187 -7.40 15.68 12.84
N LEU A 188 -6.69 15.24 13.87
CA LEU A 188 -6.18 13.86 13.99
C LEU A 188 -7.26 12.79 13.80
N PHE A 189 -8.51 13.09 14.15
CA PHE A 189 -9.64 12.15 14.12
C PHE A 189 -10.73 12.50 13.10
N ASP A 190 -10.52 13.51 12.25
CA ASP A 190 -11.51 13.92 11.23
C ASP A 190 -11.77 12.81 10.18
N TRP A 191 -10.89 11.81 10.11
CA TRP A 191 -11.09 10.63 9.26
C TRP A 191 -12.11 9.64 9.82
N LEU A 192 -12.49 9.75 11.10
CA LEU A 192 -13.55 8.97 11.75
C LEU A 192 -14.93 9.55 11.39
N THR A 193 -15.29 9.44 10.12
CA THR A 193 -16.63 9.81 9.66
C THR A 193 -17.57 8.61 9.72
N PRO A 194 -18.90 8.81 9.79
CA PRO A 194 -19.88 7.71 9.83
C PRO A 194 -19.83 6.73 8.65
N GLY A 195 -19.02 7.00 7.62
CA GLY A 195 -18.80 6.14 6.45
C GLY A 195 -17.37 5.62 6.32
N ALA A 196 -16.50 5.86 7.34
CA ALA A 196 -15.12 5.40 7.31
C ALA A 196 -14.95 4.04 7.99
#